data_1cc280c6fa048164250d794100068556
#
_entry.id   1cc280c6fa048164250d794100068556
#
_cell.length_a   1.000
_cell.length_b   1.000
_cell.length_c   1.000
_cell.angle_alpha   90.00
_cell.angle_beta   90.00
_cell.angle_gamma   90.00
#
_symmetry.space_group_name_H-M   'P 1'
#
loop_
_entity.id
_entity.type
_entity.pdbx_description
1 polymer ?
#
loop_
_entity_poly.entity_id
_entity_poly.type
_entity_poly.pdbx_seq_one_letter_code
_entity_poly.pdbx_strand_id
1 'polypeptide(L)'
;VYSILDEKMQNDREIWYMIDSSFITTLPDTWGIGEKFLLLPINKWDKDYQEVHLGGLTCDSHDFYTSEEHINAVFLPKNEKAIPTKSKEPKDIEASEPLYIGFFHTGAYQDQLAGYGGIKHCMIPSPKHVVVERNLKTGELEDWLYAKEQSYQSMLKILGYIR
;
A
#
# COMPACT_ATOMS: atom_id res chain seq x y z
N VAL A 1 -3.80 3.91 -2.57
CA VAL A 1 -2.63 4.48 -1.89
C VAL A 1 -2.23 3.57 -0.76
N TYR A 2 -0.94 3.34 -0.62
CA TYR A 2 -0.36 2.53 0.45
C TYR A 2 0.62 3.38 1.26
N SER A 3 0.77 3.07 2.53
CA SER A 3 1.86 3.59 3.34
C SER A 3 2.98 2.54 3.48
N ILE A 4 4.21 3.02 3.56
CA ILE A 4 5.35 2.16 3.81
C ILE A 4 5.51 1.99 5.32
N LEU A 5 5.28 0.77 5.79
CA LEU A 5 5.36 0.41 7.20
C LEU A 5 6.79 0.18 7.68
N ASP A 6 7.58 -0.46 6.84
CA ASP A 6 8.92 -0.88 7.21
C ASP A 6 9.87 -0.90 6.01
N GLU A 7 11.15 -0.75 6.31
CA GLU A 7 12.25 -0.94 5.38
C GLU A 7 13.12 -2.09 5.89
N LYS A 8 13.36 -3.05 5.05
CA LYS A 8 14.17 -4.22 5.36
C LYS A 8 15.26 -4.40 4.31
N MET A 9 16.49 -4.58 4.76
CA MET A 9 17.59 -4.99 3.88
C MET A 9 17.67 -6.51 3.82
N GLN A 10 17.70 -7.04 2.61
CA GLN A 10 17.84 -8.48 2.36
C GLN A 10 19.13 -8.74 1.58
N ASN A 11 19.88 -9.77 1.98
CA ASN A 11 21.12 -10.19 1.33
C ASN A 11 22.17 -9.05 1.15
N ASP A 12 22.21 -8.08 2.05
CA ASP A 12 23.11 -6.92 2.07
C ASP A 12 23.09 -6.04 0.80
N ARG A 13 22.09 -6.24 -0.09
CA ARG A 13 22.01 -5.53 -1.37
C ARG A 13 20.64 -5.07 -1.76
N GLU A 14 19.58 -5.74 -1.30
CA GLU A 14 18.20 -5.46 -1.69
C GLU A 14 17.47 -4.74 -0.58
N ILE A 15 16.92 -3.57 -0.88
CA ILE A 15 16.08 -2.82 0.05
C ILE A 15 14.62 -3.15 -0.25
N TRP A 16 13.91 -3.64 0.73
CA TRP A 16 12.49 -3.94 0.64
C TRP A 16 11.67 -2.93 1.44
N TYR A 17 10.70 -2.32 0.76
CA TYR A 17 9.66 -1.53 1.41
C TYR A 17 8.42 -2.38 1.59
N MET A 18 8.00 -2.56 2.85
CA MET A 18 6.79 -3.31 3.18
C MET A 18 5.60 -2.37 3.22
N ILE A 19 4.59 -2.65 2.39
CA ILE A 19 3.35 -1.85 2.38
C ILE A 19 2.41 -2.28 3.50
N ASP A 20 1.44 -1.43 3.83
CA ASP A 20 0.40 -1.65 4.84
C ASP A 20 -0.78 -2.53 4.37
N SER A 21 -0.58 -3.28 3.29
CA SER A 21 -1.60 -4.10 2.67
C SER A 21 -0.97 -5.28 1.91
N SER A 22 -1.68 -5.81 0.92
CA SER A 22 -1.24 -6.94 0.11
C SER A 22 -1.50 -6.66 -1.37
N PHE A 23 -0.53 -6.94 -2.22
CA PHE A 23 -0.71 -6.89 -3.68
C PHE A 23 -1.64 -8.01 -4.16
N ILE A 24 -1.66 -9.16 -3.47
CA ILE A 24 -2.57 -10.26 -3.81
C ILE A 24 -4.03 -9.83 -3.65
N THR A 25 -4.34 -9.07 -2.59
CA THR A 25 -5.72 -8.70 -2.29
C THR A 25 -6.15 -7.35 -2.87
N THR A 26 -5.22 -6.45 -3.20
CA THR A 26 -5.55 -5.08 -3.61
C THR A 26 -5.17 -4.73 -5.04
N LEU A 27 -4.31 -5.52 -5.67
CA LEU A 27 -3.94 -5.37 -7.09
C LEU A 27 -3.97 -6.74 -7.81
N PRO A 28 -5.14 -7.38 -7.90
CA PRO A 28 -5.24 -8.72 -8.48
C PRO A 28 -4.76 -8.79 -9.92
N ASP A 29 -4.86 -7.72 -10.69
CA ASP A 29 -4.46 -7.70 -12.10
C ASP A 29 -2.94 -7.83 -12.29
N THR A 30 -2.13 -7.50 -11.28
CA THR A 30 -0.66 -7.66 -11.38
C THR A 30 -0.27 -9.13 -11.49
N TRP A 31 -0.82 -9.96 -10.62
CA TRP A 31 -0.51 -11.40 -10.60
C TRP A 31 -1.46 -12.24 -11.46
N GLY A 32 -2.71 -11.79 -11.63
CA GLY A 32 -3.73 -12.52 -12.40
C GLY A 32 -3.52 -12.48 -13.90
N ILE A 33 -3.14 -11.32 -14.44
CA ILE A 33 -2.97 -11.09 -15.87
C ILE A 33 -1.67 -10.37 -16.25
N GLY A 34 -0.76 -10.17 -15.29
CA GLY A 34 0.54 -9.55 -15.53
C GLY A 34 0.47 -8.04 -15.82
N GLU A 35 -0.60 -7.36 -15.40
CA GLU A 35 -0.77 -5.92 -15.64
C GLU A 35 0.25 -5.11 -14.84
N LYS A 36 0.77 -4.04 -15.46
CA LYS A 36 1.70 -3.10 -14.86
C LYS A 36 1.04 -1.74 -14.70
N PHE A 37 1.19 -1.15 -13.53
CA PHE A 37 0.55 0.12 -13.19
C PHE A 37 1.56 1.24 -13.02
N LEU A 38 1.14 2.46 -13.31
CA LEU A 38 1.90 3.64 -12.97
C LEU A 38 2.00 3.76 -11.46
N LEU A 39 3.22 3.77 -10.95
CA LEU A 39 3.55 3.93 -9.53
C LEU A 39 4.21 5.29 -9.32
N LEU A 40 3.69 6.08 -8.39
CA LEU A 40 4.30 7.35 -7.98
C LEU A 40 4.28 7.49 -6.45
N PRO A 41 5.30 8.13 -5.86
CA PRO A 41 5.20 8.59 -4.48
C PRO A 41 4.14 9.70 -4.37
N ILE A 42 3.45 9.78 -3.26
CA ILE A 42 2.43 10.80 -2.98
C ILE A 42 3.04 11.95 -2.17
N ASN A 43 4.05 11.66 -1.38
CA ASN A 43 4.79 12.65 -0.57
C ASN A 43 6.30 12.43 -0.68
N LYS A 44 7.09 13.23 0.02
CA LYS A 44 8.57 13.13 0.08
C LYS A 44 9.26 13.29 -1.28
N TRP A 45 8.68 14.07 -2.17
CA TRP A 45 9.21 14.32 -3.51
C TRP A 45 10.60 14.98 -3.51
N ASP A 46 10.96 15.65 -2.43
CA ASP A 46 12.22 16.37 -2.22
C ASP A 46 13.35 15.48 -1.69
N LYS A 47 13.07 14.23 -1.38
CA LYS A 47 14.05 13.29 -0.84
C LYS A 47 14.88 12.63 -1.94
N ASP A 48 16.07 12.15 -1.55
CA ASP A 48 16.84 11.27 -2.41
C ASP A 48 16.05 10.00 -2.73
N TYR A 49 16.20 9.52 -3.96
CA TYR A 49 15.58 8.29 -4.42
C TYR A 49 16.56 7.12 -4.32
N GLN A 50 16.01 5.94 -4.11
CA GLN A 50 16.76 4.69 -4.13
C GLN A 50 15.96 3.58 -4.80
N GLU A 51 16.69 2.57 -5.28
CA GLU A 51 16.11 1.35 -5.81
C GLU A 51 15.57 0.51 -4.67
N VAL A 52 14.29 0.08 -4.77
CA VAL A 52 13.62 -0.71 -3.74
C VAL A 52 12.72 -1.78 -4.36
N HIS A 53 12.52 -2.84 -3.63
CA HIS A 53 11.48 -3.84 -3.90
C HIS A 53 10.25 -3.54 -3.04
N LEU A 54 9.06 -3.89 -3.52
CA LEU A 54 7.82 -3.69 -2.78
C LEU A 54 7.23 -5.03 -2.36
N GLY A 55 7.06 -5.24 -1.06
CA GLY A 55 6.46 -6.42 -0.48
C GLY A 55 5.16 -6.12 0.25
N GLY A 56 4.20 -7.06 0.19
CA GLY A 56 2.97 -7.03 0.96
C GLY A 56 3.10 -7.75 2.30
N LEU A 57 2.01 -7.76 3.08
CA LEU A 57 1.97 -8.29 4.44
C LEU A 57 1.58 -9.78 4.53
N THR A 58 1.23 -10.42 3.43
CA THR A 58 0.77 -11.81 3.48
C THR A 58 1.94 -12.80 3.48
N CYS A 59 1.66 -14.05 3.83
CA CYS A 59 2.64 -15.12 3.75
C CYS A 59 2.81 -15.71 2.33
N ASP A 60 2.08 -15.20 1.35
CA ASP A 60 2.20 -15.63 -0.04
C ASP A 60 3.53 -15.16 -0.62
N SER A 61 4.29 -16.09 -1.19
CA SER A 61 5.59 -15.79 -1.81
C SER A 61 5.49 -14.88 -3.04
N HIS A 62 4.30 -14.67 -3.59
CA HIS A 62 4.04 -13.78 -4.72
C HIS A 62 3.45 -12.43 -4.27
N ASP A 63 3.38 -12.17 -2.96
CA ASP A 63 2.88 -10.88 -2.45
C ASP A 63 3.94 -9.78 -2.56
N PHE A 64 4.30 -9.47 -3.79
CA PHE A 64 5.22 -8.38 -4.13
C PHE A 64 4.80 -7.74 -5.47
N TYR A 65 5.31 -6.55 -5.73
CA TYR A 65 5.09 -5.86 -6.99
C TYR A 65 6.36 -5.87 -7.84
N THR A 66 6.23 -6.29 -9.08
CA THR A 66 7.30 -6.24 -10.09
C THR A 66 6.94 -5.23 -11.16
N SER A 67 7.81 -4.25 -11.40
CA SER A 67 7.61 -3.27 -12.47
C SER A 67 7.93 -3.83 -13.85
N GLU A 68 8.87 -4.77 -13.92
CA GLU A 68 9.33 -5.39 -15.16
C GLU A 68 9.66 -6.88 -14.94
N GLU A 69 9.68 -7.68 -16.04
CA GLU A 69 9.90 -9.12 -15.96
C GLU A 69 11.27 -9.52 -15.38
N HIS A 70 12.26 -8.64 -15.47
CA HIS A 70 13.64 -8.91 -15.06
C HIS A 70 14.17 -8.00 -13.94
N ILE A 71 13.47 -6.92 -13.63
CA ILE A 71 13.86 -5.95 -12.61
C ILE A 71 12.68 -5.77 -11.66
N ASN A 72 12.72 -6.49 -10.55
CA ASN A 72 11.67 -6.44 -9.52
C ASN A 72 11.78 -5.21 -8.63
N ALA A 73 12.42 -4.15 -9.09
CA ALA A 73 12.69 -2.96 -8.31
C ALA A 73 12.05 -1.72 -8.91
N VAL A 74 11.75 -0.77 -8.06
CA VAL A 74 11.26 0.56 -8.40
C VAL A 74 12.10 1.62 -7.72
N PHE A 75 12.14 2.85 -8.26
CA PHE A 75 12.82 3.97 -7.64
C PHE A 75 11.83 4.79 -6.82
N LEU A 76 12.06 4.87 -5.52
CA LEU A 76 11.22 5.60 -4.58
C LEU A 76 12.06 6.46 -3.64
N PRO A 77 11.47 7.52 -3.05
CA PRO A 77 12.12 8.32 -2.02
C PRO A 77 12.60 7.45 -0.86
N LYS A 78 13.76 7.77 -0.30
CA LYS A 78 14.25 7.16 0.93
C LYS A 78 13.26 7.38 2.06
N ASN A 79 12.88 6.31 2.72
CA ASN A 79 12.01 6.36 3.88
C ASN A 79 12.86 6.46 5.15
N GLU A 80 13.38 7.67 5.41
CA GLU A 80 14.17 7.91 6.60
C GLU A 80 13.33 7.60 7.84
N LYS A 81 13.64 6.50 8.51
CA LYS A 81 13.14 6.25 9.86
C LYS A 81 13.76 7.29 10.78
N ALA A 82 12.94 7.86 11.68
CA ALA A 82 13.49 8.60 12.81
C ALA A 82 14.40 7.63 13.59
N ILE A 83 15.72 7.84 13.48
CA ILE A 83 16.70 7.02 14.22
C ILE A 83 16.41 7.25 15.70
N PRO A 84 16.06 6.24 16.49
CA PRO A 84 15.93 6.39 17.91
C PRO A 84 17.31 6.76 18.45
N THR A 85 17.54 8.03 18.68
CA THR A 85 18.71 8.46 19.44
C THR A 85 18.54 7.94 20.85
N LYS A 86 19.49 7.16 21.35
CA LYS A 86 19.51 6.52 22.67
C LYS A 86 19.32 7.46 23.87
N SER A 87 19.08 8.74 23.65
CA SER A 87 19.02 9.80 24.64
C SER A 87 17.69 10.56 24.72
N LYS A 88 16.65 10.16 23.97
CA LYS A 88 15.35 10.82 24.03
C LYS A 88 14.31 9.92 24.70
N GLU A 89 13.56 10.50 25.62
CA GLU A 89 12.38 9.86 26.19
C GLU A 89 11.37 9.49 25.09
N PRO A 90 10.54 8.43 25.26
CA PRO A 90 9.58 7.98 24.23
C PRO A 90 8.61 9.05 23.74
N LYS A 91 8.51 10.19 24.41
CA LYS A 91 7.64 11.33 24.08
C LYS A 91 8.23 12.27 23.02
N ASP A 92 9.52 12.15 22.71
CA ASP A 92 10.24 13.05 21.78
C ASP A 92 10.50 12.43 20.41
N ILE A 93 9.96 11.24 20.14
CA ILE A 93 10.01 10.64 18.82
C ILE A 93 8.84 11.25 18.03
N GLU A 94 9.08 12.36 17.38
CA GLU A 94 8.23 12.78 16.27
C GLU A 94 8.24 11.63 15.26
N ALA A 95 7.13 10.88 15.19
CA ALA A 95 6.96 9.85 14.19
C ALA A 95 7.07 10.54 12.82
N SER A 96 8.14 10.28 12.09
CA SER A 96 8.28 10.82 10.75
C SER A 96 7.09 10.33 9.93
N GLU A 97 6.46 11.23 9.18
CA GLU A 97 5.37 10.88 8.29
C GLU A 97 5.80 9.70 7.40
N PRO A 98 5.00 8.62 7.29
CA PRO A 98 5.35 7.51 6.42
C PRO A 98 5.42 7.94 4.96
N LEU A 99 6.20 7.23 4.14
CA LEU A 99 6.15 7.38 2.71
C LEU A 99 4.83 6.78 2.21
N TYR A 100 4.06 7.58 1.46
CA TYR A 100 2.87 7.12 0.76
C TYR A 100 3.16 6.92 -0.72
N ILE A 101 2.71 5.80 -1.26
CA ILE A 101 2.81 5.47 -2.69
C ILE A 101 1.44 5.27 -3.29
N GLY A 102 1.26 5.68 -4.54
CA GLY A 102 0.02 5.53 -5.29
C GLY A 102 0.22 4.66 -6.52
N PHE A 103 -0.68 3.71 -6.72
CA PHE A 103 -0.83 2.99 -7.98
C PHE A 103 -2.00 3.60 -8.73
N PHE A 104 -1.78 3.96 -9.98
CA PHE A 104 -2.73 4.68 -10.81
C PHE A 104 -3.26 3.80 -11.95
N HIS A 105 -4.47 4.11 -12.41
CA HIS A 105 -5.17 3.37 -13.47
C HIS A 105 -5.49 1.92 -13.11
N THR A 106 -5.61 1.65 -11.81
CA THR A 106 -6.05 0.37 -11.28
C THR A 106 -7.59 0.27 -11.29
N GLY A 107 -8.14 -0.87 -10.89
CA GLY A 107 -9.57 -1.00 -10.58
C GLY A 107 -10.35 -1.96 -11.45
N ALA A 108 -9.83 -2.36 -12.62
CA ALA A 108 -10.42 -3.45 -13.38
C ALA A 108 -10.39 -4.74 -12.53
N TYR A 109 -11.55 -5.37 -12.35
CA TYR A 109 -11.73 -6.60 -11.56
C TYR A 109 -11.38 -6.51 -10.06
N GLN A 110 -10.90 -5.38 -9.58
CA GLN A 110 -10.44 -5.25 -8.20
C GLN A 110 -11.57 -5.50 -7.19
N ASP A 111 -12.75 -4.89 -7.39
CA ASP A 111 -13.88 -5.05 -6.47
C ASP A 111 -14.42 -6.48 -6.48
N GLN A 112 -14.39 -7.16 -7.62
CA GLN A 112 -14.85 -8.54 -7.75
C GLN A 112 -13.88 -9.53 -7.12
N LEU A 113 -12.59 -9.29 -7.19
CA LEU A 113 -11.56 -10.20 -6.71
C LEU A 113 -11.05 -9.87 -5.31
N ALA A 114 -10.99 -8.60 -4.94
CA ALA A 114 -10.36 -8.13 -3.71
C ALA A 114 -11.23 -7.20 -2.84
N GLY A 115 -12.47 -6.91 -3.25
CA GLY A 115 -13.43 -6.14 -2.47
C GLY A 115 -13.96 -6.88 -1.24
N TYR A 116 -15.07 -6.42 -0.67
CA TYR A 116 -15.66 -6.98 0.57
C TYR A 116 -15.96 -8.48 0.50
N GLY A 117 -16.32 -9.00 -0.65
CA GLY A 117 -16.55 -10.43 -0.91
C GLY A 117 -15.40 -11.17 -1.58
N GLY A 118 -14.30 -10.49 -1.84
CA GLY A 118 -13.16 -11.04 -2.59
C GLY A 118 -12.20 -11.87 -1.76
N ILE A 119 -11.00 -12.04 -2.31
CA ILE A 119 -9.92 -12.81 -1.67
C ILE A 119 -9.54 -12.15 -0.33
N LYS A 120 -9.62 -12.92 0.76
CA LYS A 120 -9.27 -12.49 2.12
C LYS A 120 -8.01 -13.18 2.62
N HIS A 121 -7.00 -13.32 1.76
CA HIS A 121 -5.73 -13.92 2.12
C HIS A 121 -5.10 -13.20 3.32
N CYS A 122 -4.69 -13.97 4.33
CA CYS A 122 -4.17 -13.47 5.60
C CYS A 122 -5.08 -12.43 6.28
N MET A 123 -6.39 -12.46 5.98
CA MET A 123 -7.39 -11.58 6.59
C MET A 123 -7.10 -10.08 6.39
N ILE A 124 -6.48 -9.70 5.28
CA ILE A 124 -6.27 -8.29 4.96
C ILE A 124 -7.63 -7.61 4.72
N PRO A 125 -7.97 -6.57 5.48
CA PRO A 125 -9.24 -5.87 5.33
C PRO A 125 -9.27 -5.04 4.04
N SER A 126 -10.47 -4.84 3.50
CA SER A 126 -10.67 -3.93 2.37
C SER A 126 -10.40 -2.49 2.79
N PRO A 127 -9.68 -1.69 1.97
CA PRO A 127 -9.42 -0.28 2.24
C PRO A 127 -10.69 0.57 2.12
N LYS A 128 -10.64 1.80 2.62
CA LYS A 128 -11.69 2.79 2.36
C LYS A 128 -11.69 3.19 0.88
N HIS A 129 -12.87 3.48 0.35
CA HIS A 129 -13.04 4.02 -0.99
C HIS A 129 -13.48 5.48 -0.91
N VAL A 130 -12.74 6.33 -1.56
CA VAL A 130 -13.03 7.76 -1.69
C VAL A 130 -13.25 8.07 -3.16
N VAL A 131 -14.34 8.75 -3.46
CA VAL A 131 -14.60 9.26 -4.81
C VAL A 131 -14.09 10.69 -4.87
N VAL A 132 -13.36 11.01 -5.93
CA VAL A 132 -12.86 12.35 -6.21
C VAL A 132 -13.39 12.78 -7.57
N GLU A 133 -14.10 13.90 -7.61
CA GLU A 133 -14.67 14.44 -8.84
C GLU A 133 -14.31 15.92 -8.99
N ARG A 134 -14.31 16.38 -10.23
CA ARG A 134 -14.20 17.80 -10.52
C ARG A 134 -15.59 18.44 -10.57
N ASN A 135 -15.84 19.43 -9.72
CA ASN A 135 -17.03 20.25 -9.81
C ASN A 135 -17.02 21.00 -11.15
N LEU A 136 -17.97 20.69 -12.01
CA LEU A 136 -18.05 21.27 -13.36
C LEU A 136 -18.38 22.78 -13.36
N LYS A 137 -18.89 23.33 -12.24
CA LYS A 137 -19.22 24.75 -12.12
C LYS A 137 -18.06 25.57 -11.56
N THR A 138 -17.34 25.05 -10.56
CA THR A 138 -16.24 25.77 -9.90
C THR A 138 -14.87 25.37 -10.45
N GLY A 139 -14.75 24.19 -11.04
CA GLY A 139 -13.48 23.61 -11.49
C GLY A 139 -12.66 23.00 -10.36
N GLU A 140 -13.12 23.07 -9.13
CA GLU A 140 -12.45 22.52 -7.95
C GLU A 140 -12.62 21.01 -7.85
N LEU A 141 -11.69 20.34 -7.17
CA LEU A 141 -11.81 18.93 -6.82
C LEU A 141 -12.58 18.80 -5.51
N GLU A 142 -13.57 17.93 -5.52
CA GLU A 142 -14.38 17.58 -4.37
C GLU A 142 -14.21 16.09 -4.11
N ASP A 143 -14.20 15.69 -2.84
CA ASP A 143 -14.09 14.27 -2.46
C ASP A 143 -15.15 13.89 -1.42
N TRP A 144 -15.56 12.63 -1.46
CA TRP A 144 -16.42 12.05 -0.42
C TRP A 144 -16.13 10.57 -0.21
N LEU A 145 -16.40 10.13 1.01
CA LEU A 145 -16.25 8.72 1.38
C LEU A 145 -17.37 7.88 0.75
N TYR A 146 -17.02 7.02 -0.21
CA TYR A 146 -17.95 6.08 -0.84
C TYR A 146 -18.17 4.84 0.04
N ALA A 147 -17.10 4.23 0.53
CA ALA A 147 -17.16 3.09 1.43
C ALA A 147 -16.07 3.20 2.50
N LYS A 148 -16.43 2.87 3.75
CA LYS A 148 -15.48 2.81 4.86
C LYS A 148 -14.55 1.61 4.70
N GLU A 149 -13.39 1.72 5.29
CA GLU A 149 -12.49 0.58 5.47
C GLU A 149 -13.17 -0.54 6.26
N GLN A 150 -12.82 -1.77 5.93
CA GLN A 150 -13.33 -2.93 6.63
C GLN A 150 -12.57 -3.11 7.96
N SER A 151 -13.30 -3.20 9.06
CA SER A 151 -12.70 -3.45 10.38
C SER A 151 -12.32 -4.92 10.54
N TYR A 152 -11.37 -5.21 11.43
CA TYR A 152 -11.01 -6.59 11.79
C TYR A 152 -12.20 -7.35 12.42
N GLN A 153 -13.08 -6.67 13.16
CA GLN A 153 -14.31 -7.30 13.68
C GLN A 153 -15.22 -7.74 12.54
N SER A 154 -15.36 -6.90 11.50
CA SER A 154 -16.12 -7.28 10.31
C SER A 154 -15.53 -8.51 9.62
N MET A 155 -14.21 -8.58 9.53
CA MET A 155 -13.50 -9.75 8.99
C MET A 155 -13.78 -11.01 9.81
N LEU A 156 -13.62 -10.94 11.13
CA LEU A 156 -13.87 -12.06 12.04
C LEU A 156 -15.32 -12.53 11.98
N LYS A 157 -16.26 -11.59 11.83
CA LYS A 157 -17.69 -11.91 11.68
C LYS A 157 -17.98 -12.65 10.37
N ILE A 158 -17.43 -12.20 9.25
CA ILE A 158 -17.56 -12.87 7.93
C ILE A 158 -17.03 -14.30 8.01
N LEU A 159 -15.92 -14.51 8.72
CA LEU A 159 -15.30 -15.82 8.89
C LEU A 159 -15.98 -16.69 9.97
N GLY A 160 -16.99 -16.17 10.69
CA GLY A 160 -17.73 -16.91 11.68
C GLY A 160 -17.05 -17.05 13.06
N TYR A 161 -15.97 -16.34 13.32
CA TYR A 161 -15.27 -16.38 14.61
C TYR A 161 -15.98 -15.58 15.71
N ILE A 162 -16.74 -14.57 15.34
CA ILE A 162 -17.58 -13.78 16.24
C ILE A 162 -19.01 -13.64 15.65
N ARG A 163 -20.00 -13.51 16.51
CA ARG A 163 -21.42 -13.34 16.14
C ARG A 163 -21.84 -11.88 16.08
#